data_3edf801f3d3a22083dd6306a2ac7ad07
#
_entry.id   3edf801f3d3a22083dd6306a2ac7ad07
#
_cell.length_a   1.000
_cell.length_b   1.000
_cell.length_c   1.000
_cell.angle_alpha   90.00
_cell.angle_beta   90.00
_cell.angle_gamma   90.00
#
_symmetry.space_group_name_H-M   'P 1'
#
loop_
_entity.id
_entity.type
_entity.pdbx_description
1 polymer ?
#
loop_
_entity_poly.entity_id
_entity_poly.type
_entity_poly.pdbx_seq_one_letter_code
_entity_poly.pdbx_strand_id
1 'polypeptide(L)'
;MNQDIAVLQDWEGRTEVLRDAVAAAPAAALAATLDHPTRCFEAGAVLPAPWHWLYFLPAARQSELGADGHPQRGGFLPPVALPRRMWAGSQMRFARPLTVGSVP
;
A
#
# COMPACT_ATOMS: atom_id res chain seq x y z
N MET A 1 -29.56 0.16 6.98
CA MET A 1 -28.68 0.92 6.12
C MET A 1 -29.12 0.75 4.68
N ASN A 2 -29.38 1.84 4.00
CA ASN A 2 -30.05 1.83 2.69
C ASN A 2 -29.13 2.30 1.56
N GLN A 3 -27.90 1.88 1.58
CA GLN A 3 -27.00 2.20 0.48
C GLN A 3 -27.30 1.32 -0.71
N ASP A 4 -27.52 1.94 -1.88
CA ASP A 4 -27.79 1.22 -3.10
C ASP A 4 -26.51 0.53 -3.60
N ILE A 5 -26.58 -0.78 -3.79
CA ILE A 5 -25.48 -1.57 -4.32
C ILE A 5 -25.10 -1.10 -5.73
N ALA A 6 -26.07 -0.63 -6.53
CA ALA A 6 -25.79 -0.13 -7.87
C ALA A 6 -24.82 1.07 -7.85
N VAL A 7 -24.87 1.90 -6.83
CA VAL A 7 -23.93 3.01 -6.66
C VAL A 7 -22.52 2.48 -6.41
N LEU A 8 -22.40 1.40 -5.64
CA LEU A 8 -21.09 0.80 -5.34
C LEU A 8 -20.50 0.08 -6.54
N GLN A 9 -21.32 -0.42 -7.44
CA GLN A 9 -20.89 -1.09 -8.67
C GLN A 9 -20.12 -0.15 -9.60
N ASP A 10 -20.33 1.16 -9.51
CA ASP A 10 -19.57 2.14 -10.28
C ASP A 10 -18.07 2.11 -9.93
N TRP A 11 -17.72 1.54 -8.81
CA TRP A 11 -16.32 1.37 -8.39
C TRP A 11 -15.67 0.10 -8.95
N GLU A 12 -16.42 -0.77 -9.57
CA GLU A 12 -15.85 -1.97 -10.19
C GLU A 12 -14.91 -1.60 -11.33
N GLY A 13 -13.79 -2.30 -11.42
CA GLY A 13 -12.82 -2.09 -12.48
C GLY A 13 -11.94 -0.86 -12.34
N ARG A 14 -12.08 -0.09 -11.27
CA ARG A 14 -11.17 1.04 -11.01
C ARG A 14 -9.76 0.56 -10.80
N THR A 15 -8.82 1.30 -11.35
CA THR A 15 -7.39 1.03 -11.16
C THR A 15 -6.73 2.23 -10.54
N GLU A 16 -5.70 1.98 -9.77
CA GLU A 16 -4.85 3.01 -9.18
C GLU A 16 -3.40 2.65 -9.46
N VAL A 17 -2.62 3.64 -9.89
CA VAL A 17 -1.20 3.47 -10.15
C VAL A 17 -0.44 4.38 -9.19
N LEU A 18 0.39 3.78 -8.37
CA LEU A 18 1.29 4.49 -7.47
C LEU A 18 2.72 4.28 -7.94
N ARG A 19 3.51 5.35 -7.93
CA ARG A 19 4.92 5.31 -8.30
C ARG A 19 5.77 5.78 -7.13
N ASP A 20 6.90 5.13 -6.96
CA ASP A 20 7.83 5.49 -5.91
C ASP A 20 9.24 5.08 -6.32
N ALA A 21 10.22 5.74 -5.76
CA ALA A 21 11.61 5.33 -5.86
C ALA A 21 11.91 4.35 -4.72
N VAL A 22 12.48 3.21 -5.06
CA VAL A 22 12.80 2.17 -4.07
C VAL A 22 14.17 2.49 -3.45
N ALA A 23 14.15 3.33 -2.40
CA ALA A 23 15.37 3.74 -1.71
C ALA A 23 15.84 2.65 -0.72
N ALA A 24 17.12 2.65 -0.42
CA ALA A 24 17.70 1.68 0.49
C ALA A 24 17.29 1.88 1.96
N ALA A 25 17.07 3.13 2.38
CA ALA A 25 16.89 3.45 3.79
C ALA A 25 15.70 2.74 4.47
N PRO A 26 14.50 2.71 3.88
CA PRO A 26 13.39 1.98 4.52
C PRO A 26 13.68 0.49 4.69
N ALA A 27 14.31 -0.13 3.70
CA ALA A 27 14.66 -1.56 3.77
C ALA A 27 15.71 -1.83 4.85
N ALA A 28 16.72 -0.98 4.96
CA ALA A 28 17.73 -1.09 6.00
C ALA A 28 17.12 -0.94 7.40
N ALA A 29 16.18 -0.01 7.56
CA ALA A 29 15.50 0.20 8.84
C ALA A 29 14.64 -1.01 9.24
N LEU A 30 13.92 -1.60 8.30
CA LEU A 30 13.14 -2.81 8.58
C LEU A 30 14.05 -3.99 8.89
N ALA A 31 15.12 -4.15 8.15
CA ALA A 31 16.11 -5.21 8.41
C ALA A 31 16.66 -5.11 9.84
N ALA A 32 16.99 -3.90 10.28
CA ALA A 32 17.44 -3.67 11.65
C ALA A 32 16.36 -4.02 12.67
N THR A 33 15.12 -3.62 12.41
CA THR A 33 13.99 -3.90 13.30
C THR A 33 13.75 -5.40 13.47
N LEU A 34 13.93 -6.16 12.40
CA LEU A 34 13.68 -7.60 12.39
C LEU A 34 14.94 -8.43 12.70
N ASP A 35 16.04 -7.78 13.00
CA ASP A 35 17.34 -8.44 13.17
C ASP A 35 17.71 -9.32 11.97
N HIS A 36 17.39 -8.83 10.79
CA HIS A 36 17.67 -9.52 9.53
C HIS A 36 19.18 -9.51 9.27
N PRO A 37 19.76 -10.60 8.76
CA PRO A 37 21.23 -10.68 8.57
C PRO A 37 21.78 -9.69 7.54
N THR A 38 20.96 -9.28 6.54
CA THR A 38 21.38 -8.29 5.57
C THR A 38 21.31 -6.89 6.20
N ARG A 39 22.44 -6.21 6.25
CA ARG A 39 22.55 -4.89 6.87
C ARG A 39 22.58 -3.75 5.88
N CYS A 40 22.88 -4.04 4.63
CA CYS A 40 23.06 -3.04 3.60
C CYS A 40 22.29 -3.45 2.35
N PHE A 41 21.50 -2.53 1.83
CA PHE A 41 20.76 -2.72 0.59
C PHE A 41 21.33 -1.76 -0.46
N GLU A 42 22.26 -2.26 -1.26
CA GLU A 42 22.86 -1.51 -2.34
C GLU A 42 21.94 -1.48 -3.56
N ALA A 43 22.24 -0.56 -4.49
CA ALA A 43 21.51 -0.50 -5.76
C ALA A 43 21.55 -1.87 -6.46
N GLY A 44 20.38 -2.32 -6.92
CA GLY A 44 20.21 -3.62 -7.54
C GLY A 44 19.93 -4.77 -6.57
N ALA A 45 20.04 -4.55 -5.26
CA ALA A 45 19.72 -5.59 -4.29
C ALA A 45 18.24 -5.95 -4.37
N VAL A 46 17.95 -7.26 -4.30
CA VAL A 46 16.57 -7.76 -4.31
C VAL A 46 15.98 -7.64 -2.91
N LEU A 47 14.79 -7.08 -2.83
CA LEU A 47 14.06 -6.98 -1.57
C LEU A 47 13.28 -8.26 -1.30
N PRO A 48 13.28 -8.75 -0.05
CA PRO A 48 12.41 -9.87 0.33
C PRO A 48 10.95 -9.50 0.09
N ALA A 49 10.15 -10.45 -0.35
CA ALA A 49 8.71 -10.30 -0.39
C ALA A 49 8.15 -10.47 1.03
N PRO A 50 7.22 -9.66 1.50
CA PRO A 50 6.48 -8.55 0.85
C PRO A 50 7.00 -7.14 1.23
N TRP A 51 8.28 -6.91 1.24
CA TRP A 51 8.87 -5.64 1.66
C TRP A 51 8.49 -4.45 0.75
N HIS A 52 7.84 -4.70 -0.39
CA HIS A 52 7.25 -3.64 -1.20
C HIS A 52 6.27 -2.78 -0.40
N TRP A 53 5.72 -3.28 0.69
CA TRP A 53 4.82 -2.52 1.56
C TRP A 53 5.49 -1.35 2.29
N LEU A 54 6.82 -1.29 2.29
CA LEU A 54 7.55 -0.12 2.79
C LEU A 54 7.42 1.08 1.86
N TYR A 55 7.01 0.86 0.63
CA TYR A 55 6.97 1.85 -0.44
C TYR A 55 5.55 2.00 -0.95
N PHE A 56 5.37 2.95 -1.87
CA PHE A 56 4.07 3.22 -2.48
C PHE A 56 3.00 3.60 -1.45
N LEU A 57 3.42 4.29 -0.39
CA LEU A 57 2.52 4.67 0.69
C LEU A 57 1.62 5.82 0.26
N PRO A 58 0.33 5.79 0.60
CA PRO A 58 -0.55 6.91 0.33
C PRO A 58 -0.16 8.11 1.17
N ALA A 59 -0.25 9.30 0.58
CA ALA A 59 0.07 10.55 1.24
C ALA A 59 -1.13 11.49 1.18
N ALA A 60 -2.20 11.13 1.87
CA ALA A 60 -3.39 11.96 1.96
C ALA A 60 -3.13 13.15 2.89
N ARG A 61 -3.70 14.31 2.55
CA ARG A 61 -3.66 15.47 3.43
C ARG A 61 -4.47 15.18 4.70
N GLN A 62 -4.08 15.79 5.80
CA GLN A 62 -4.81 15.60 7.05
C GLN A 62 -6.28 15.96 6.92
N SER A 63 -6.62 16.99 6.14
CA SER A 63 -8.00 17.38 5.86
C SER A 63 -8.79 16.33 5.07
N GLU A 64 -8.10 15.39 4.43
CA GLU A 64 -8.70 14.33 3.63
C GLU A 64 -8.85 13.02 4.42
N LEU A 65 -8.45 13.03 5.69
CA LEU A 65 -8.55 11.85 6.54
C LEU A 65 -9.91 11.76 7.23
N GLY A 66 -10.39 10.55 7.39
CA GLY A 66 -11.55 10.27 8.22
C GLY A 66 -11.19 10.23 9.71
N ALA A 67 -12.20 9.98 10.53
CA ALA A 67 -12.03 9.92 11.99
C ALA A 67 -11.08 8.81 12.44
N ASP A 68 -10.92 7.76 11.64
CA ASP A 68 -10.05 6.63 11.91
C ASP A 68 -8.61 6.83 11.45
N GLY A 69 -8.29 8.00 10.89
CA GLY A 69 -6.96 8.30 10.37
C GLY A 69 -6.69 7.75 8.97
N HIS A 70 -7.64 7.07 8.35
CA HIS A 70 -7.54 6.64 6.97
C HIS A 70 -8.08 7.72 6.02
N PRO A 71 -7.64 7.72 4.74
CA PRO A 71 -8.26 8.59 3.75
C PRO A 71 -9.76 8.40 3.69
N GLN A 72 -10.50 9.48 3.49
CA GLN A 72 -11.95 9.42 3.37
C GLN A 72 -12.35 8.49 2.23
N ARG A 73 -13.47 7.81 2.43
CA ARG A 73 -14.02 6.87 1.45
C ARG A 73 -14.57 7.63 0.24
N GLY A 74 -14.68 6.93 -0.88
CA GLY A 74 -15.18 7.51 -2.12
C GLY A 74 -14.10 7.89 -3.13
N GLY A 75 -12.81 7.66 -2.79
CA GLY A 75 -11.70 7.75 -3.71
C GLY A 75 -11.55 6.48 -4.54
N PHE A 76 -10.45 5.78 -4.40
CA PHE A 76 -10.24 4.48 -5.07
C PHE A 76 -11.19 3.42 -4.55
N LEU A 77 -11.41 3.38 -3.24
CA LEU A 77 -12.37 2.46 -2.63
C LEU A 77 -13.77 3.06 -2.60
N PRO A 78 -14.82 2.21 -2.72
CA PRO A 78 -16.18 2.71 -2.74
C PRO A 78 -16.60 3.33 -1.40
N PRO A 79 -17.54 4.31 -1.43
CA PRO A 79 -18.00 4.99 -0.22
C PRO A 79 -19.02 4.14 0.54
N VAL A 80 -18.59 2.99 1.04
CA VAL A 80 -19.46 2.10 1.81
C VAL A 80 -19.81 2.75 3.16
N ALA A 81 -21.09 2.92 3.43
CA ALA A 81 -21.58 3.67 4.59
C ALA A 81 -21.61 2.83 5.89
N LEU A 82 -20.70 1.88 6.03
CA LEU A 82 -20.52 1.10 7.24
C LEU A 82 -19.49 1.75 8.16
N PRO A 83 -19.67 1.70 9.49
CA PRO A 83 -18.83 2.45 10.41
C PRO A 83 -17.40 1.89 10.54
N ARG A 84 -17.18 0.64 10.18
CA ARG A 84 -15.89 -0.02 10.35
C ARG A 84 -15.40 -0.64 9.07
N ARG A 85 -14.08 -0.59 8.87
CA ARG A 85 -13.38 -1.29 7.81
C ARG A 85 -12.44 -2.29 8.44
N MET A 86 -12.45 -3.51 7.91
CA MET A 86 -11.55 -4.55 8.38
C MET A 86 -10.91 -5.25 7.20
N TRP A 87 -9.65 -5.61 7.39
CA TRP A 87 -8.92 -6.39 6.40
C TRP A 87 -9.43 -7.83 6.43
N ALA A 88 -10.05 -8.28 5.35
CA ALA A 88 -10.62 -9.62 5.28
C ALA A 88 -9.59 -10.68 4.86
N GLY A 89 -8.69 -10.31 3.98
CA GLY A 89 -7.67 -11.23 3.51
C GLY A 89 -6.95 -10.70 2.29
N SER A 90 -5.83 -11.33 1.96
CA SER A 90 -5.04 -11.00 0.78
C SER A 90 -4.50 -12.24 0.12
N GLN A 91 -4.36 -12.14 -1.18
CA GLN A 91 -3.59 -13.08 -1.97
C GLN A 91 -2.61 -12.26 -2.80
N MET A 92 -1.32 -12.54 -2.65
CA MET A 92 -0.28 -11.80 -3.33
C MET A 92 0.52 -12.70 -4.26
N ARG A 93 0.81 -12.17 -5.45
CA ARG A 93 1.60 -12.85 -6.45
C ARG A 93 2.78 -11.97 -6.84
N PHE A 94 3.98 -12.45 -6.60
CA PHE A 94 5.20 -11.72 -6.92
C PHE A 94 5.74 -12.21 -8.26
N ALA A 95 5.39 -11.50 -9.34
CA ALA A 95 5.80 -11.88 -10.68
C ALA A 95 7.27 -11.59 -10.94
N ARG A 96 7.81 -10.53 -10.33
CA ARG A 96 9.21 -10.13 -10.42
C ARG A 96 9.68 -9.57 -9.09
N PRO A 97 10.97 -9.73 -8.74
CA PRO A 97 11.50 -9.11 -7.53
C PRO A 97 11.54 -7.59 -7.66
N LEU A 98 11.33 -6.91 -6.55
CA LEU A 98 11.56 -5.48 -6.44
C LEU A 98 13.01 -5.26 -6.04
N THR A 99 13.69 -4.33 -6.71
CA THR A 99 15.10 -4.05 -6.46
C THR A 99 15.31 -2.62 -5.99
N VAL A 100 16.32 -2.45 -5.14
CA VAL A 100 16.75 -1.11 -4.68
C VAL A 100 17.22 -0.29 -5.88
N GLY A 101 16.82 0.97 -5.93
CA GLY A 101 17.18 1.89 -7.01
C GLY A 101 16.22 1.83 -8.21
N SER A 102 15.24 0.92 -8.21
CA SER A 102 14.26 0.87 -9.28
C SER A 102 13.17 1.95 -9.08
N VAL A 103 12.55 2.32 -10.19
CA VAL A 103 11.36 3.19 -10.21
C VAL A 103 10.33 2.47 -11.06
N PRO A 104 9.63 1.49 -10.45
CA PRO A 104 8.67 0.69 -11.19
C PRO A 104 7.40 1.45 -11.56
#